data_0ffbe1fe6118d70ee2868e4d5c3367dd
#
_entry.id   0ffbe1fe6118d70ee2868e4d5c3367dd
#
_cell.length_a   1.000
_cell.length_b   1.000
_cell.length_c   1.000
_cell.angle_alpha   90.00
_cell.angle_beta   90.00
_cell.angle_gamma   90.00
#
_symmetry.space_group_name_H-M   'P 1'
#
loop_
_entity.id
_entity.type
_entity.pdbx_description
1 polymer ?
#
loop_
_entity_poly.entity_id
_entity_poly.type
_entity_poly.pdbx_seq_one_letter_code
_entity_poly.pdbx_strand_id
1 'polypeptide(L)'
;MDVADDNEKFKIYQPLDYSFMDIKDPPDILKSQPRIYRGLTLECPKNQDGKWLTRSFKATNNQLTELSEMPNILAELFGSFDWVTWLDLSCNKINAIPVSIQKLTRLKLFYLHGNQIKYFQDVQRLTKLKELKKLTLHGNPIENEKLSSAVN
;
A
#
# COMPACT_ATOMS: atom_id res chain seq x y z
N MET A 1 -18.34 -13.06 -27.03
CA MET A 1 -16.89 -13.05 -26.87
C MET A 1 -16.48 -11.58 -26.80
N ASP A 2 -16.55 -11.02 -25.60
CA ASP A 2 -16.23 -9.60 -25.41
C ASP A 2 -14.72 -9.43 -25.52
N VAL A 3 -14.32 -8.76 -26.60
CA VAL A 3 -12.96 -8.25 -26.76
C VAL A 3 -12.83 -7.16 -25.70
N ALA A 4 -12.27 -7.49 -24.54
CA ALA A 4 -11.86 -6.48 -23.59
C ALA A 4 -10.92 -5.53 -24.33
N ASP A 5 -11.32 -4.28 -24.41
CA ASP A 5 -10.58 -3.24 -25.09
C ASP A 5 -9.16 -3.18 -24.53
N ASP A 6 -8.16 -3.57 -25.33
CA ASP A 6 -6.74 -3.53 -24.95
C ASP A 6 -6.27 -2.13 -24.54
N ASN A 7 -7.03 -1.09 -24.85
CA ASN A 7 -6.79 0.28 -24.40
C ASN A 7 -7.01 0.49 -22.89
N GLU A 8 -7.79 -0.34 -22.20
CA GLU A 8 -7.96 -0.19 -20.76
C GLU A 8 -6.71 -0.63 -19.95
N LYS A 9 -5.88 -1.49 -20.51
CA LYS A 9 -4.65 -1.96 -19.85
C LYS A 9 -3.63 -0.86 -19.56
N PHE A 10 -3.71 0.27 -20.25
CA PHE A 10 -2.75 1.38 -20.15
C PHE A 10 -3.31 2.65 -19.52
N LYS A 11 -4.59 2.63 -19.10
CA LYS A 11 -5.14 3.79 -18.39
C LYS A 11 -4.55 3.88 -16.98
N ILE A 12 -3.94 5.02 -16.70
CA ILE A 12 -3.46 5.36 -15.36
C ILE A 12 -4.57 6.12 -14.65
N TYR A 13 -5.16 5.49 -13.64
CA TYR A 13 -6.16 6.13 -12.78
C TYR A 13 -5.52 6.76 -11.56
N GLN A 14 -6.20 7.72 -10.95
CA GLN A 14 -5.79 8.31 -9.68
C GLN A 14 -5.67 7.22 -8.60
N PRO A 15 -4.71 7.33 -7.68
CA PRO A 15 -4.64 6.43 -6.53
C PRO A 15 -5.95 6.43 -5.75
N LEU A 16 -6.34 5.28 -5.25
CA LEU A 16 -7.38 5.18 -4.25
C LEU A 16 -6.82 5.72 -2.93
N ASP A 17 -7.33 6.86 -2.48
CA ASP A 17 -6.71 7.65 -1.42
C ASP A 17 -7.56 7.72 -0.15
N TYR A 18 -7.04 7.15 0.93
CA TYR A 18 -7.59 7.20 2.29
C TYR A 18 -6.69 8.01 3.25
N SER A 19 -5.87 8.91 2.73
CA SER A 19 -4.94 9.70 3.55
C SER A 19 -5.66 10.74 4.42
N PHE A 20 -5.09 11.07 5.58
CA PHE A 20 -5.60 12.08 6.52
C PHE A 20 -7.02 11.80 7.04
N MET A 21 -7.34 10.55 7.36
CA MET A 21 -8.68 10.14 7.82
C MET A 21 -8.70 9.68 9.29
N ASP A 22 -7.59 9.80 9.99
CA ASP A 22 -7.44 9.33 11.39
C ASP A 22 -7.78 7.83 11.57
N ILE A 23 -7.50 7.03 10.55
CA ILE A 23 -7.74 5.59 10.57
C ILE A 23 -6.71 4.93 11.50
N LYS A 24 -7.18 4.17 12.49
CA LYS A 24 -6.35 3.44 13.46
C LYS A 24 -6.26 1.96 13.12
N ASP A 25 -7.39 1.36 12.82
CA ASP A 25 -7.49 -0.07 12.52
C ASP A 25 -7.65 -0.28 11.01
N PRO A 26 -6.80 -1.11 10.38
CA PRO A 26 -6.86 -1.33 8.94
C PRO A 26 -8.26 -1.70 8.40
N PRO A 27 -9.07 -2.54 9.07
CA PRO A 27 -10.43 -2.84 8.60
C PRO A 27 -11.36 -1.63 8.47
N ASP A 28 -11.08 -0.53 9.17
CA ASP A 28 -11.90 0.69 9.07
C ASP A 28 -11.80 1.37 7.70
N ILE A 29 -10.78 1.03 6.92
CA ILE A 29 -10.66 1.43 5.51
C ILE A 29 -11.90 0.98 4.73
N LEU A 30 -12.38 -0.24 4.94
CA LEU A 30 -13.55 -0.78 4.24
C LEU A 30 -14.87 -0.09 4.63
N LYS A 31 -14.91 0.56 5.78
CA LYS A 31 -16.07 1.34 6.27
C LYS A 31 -16.01 2.79 5.82
N SER A 32 -14.88 3.25 5.33
CA SER A 32 -14.63 4.64 4.93
C SER A 32 -14.82 4.81 3.42
N GLN A 33 -15.03 6.07 3.00
CA GLN A 33 -15.03 6.42 1.60
C GLN A 33 -13.70 7.05 1.23
N PRO A 34 -13.11 6.72 0.06
CA PRO A 34 -11.88 7.36 -0.38
C PRO A 34 -12.10 8.84 -0.64
N ARG A 35 -11.01 9.60 -0.56
CA ARG A 35 -11.01 11.03 -0.89
C ARG A 35 -11.32 11.22 -2.37
N ILE A 36 -12.21 12.15 -2.66
CA ILE A 36 -12.55 12.54 -4.03
C ILE A 36 -11.89 13.88 -4.33
N TYR A 37 -11.05 13.91 -5.36
CA TYR A 37 -10.43 15.12 -5.85
C TYR A 37 -11.31 15.75 -6.92
N ARG A 38 -12.08 16.78 -6.55
CA ARG A 38 -12.93 17.51 -7.48
C ARG A 38 -12.10 18.23 -8.53
N GLY A 39 -12.53 18.19 -9.79
CA GLY A 39 -11.89 18.89 -10.91
C GLY A 39 -10.75 18.13 -11.58
N LEU A 40 -10.44 16.91 -11.16
CA LEU A 40 -9.55 16.03 -11.91
C LEU A 40 -10.35 15.23 -12.96
N THR A 41 -9.83 15.20 -14.18
CA THR A 41 -10.47 14.52 -15.32
C THR A 41 -10.41 12.99 -15.26
N LEU A 42 -9.60 12.43 -14.33
CA LEU A 42 -9.40 11.00 -14.16
C LEU A 42 -9.98 10.57 -12.81
N GLU A 43 -11.25 10.21 -12.83
CA GLU A 43 -11.86 9.50 -11.70
C GLU A 43 -11.32 8.07 -11.63
N CYS A 44 -11.33 7.48 -10.43
CA CYS A 44 -11.05 6.07 -10.28
C CYS A 44 -12.36 5.29 -10.47
N PRO A 45 -12.55 4.58 -11.60
CA PRO A 45 -13.75 3.81 -11.84
C PRO A 45 -13.74 2.49 -11.10
N LYS A 46 -14.93 1.88 -11.01
CA LYS A 46 -15.13 0.50 -10.55
C LYS A 46 -15.52 -0.39 -11.73
N ASN A 47 -15.18 -1.68 -11.62
CA ASN A 47 -15.69 -2.70 -12.53
C ASN A 47 -17.13 -3.11 -12.17
N GLN A 48 -17.70 -4.07 -12.92
CA GLN A 48 -19.05 -4.57 -12.71
C GLN A 48 -19.27 -5.20 -11.33
N ASP A 49 -18.22 -5.75 -10.72
CA ASP A 49 -18.25 -6.36 -9.38
C ASP A 49 -18.03 -5.32 -8.26
N GLY A 50 -18.00 -4.04 -8.60
CA GLY A 50 -17.79 -2.96 -7.64
C GLY A 50 -16.35 -2.84 -7.14
N LYS A 51 -15.38 -3.43 -7.83
CA LYS A 51 -13.95 -3.35 -7.48
C LYS A 51 -13.28 -2.18 -8.17
N TRP A 52 -12.38 -1.48 -7.46
CA TRP A 52 -11.66 -0.33 -8.00
C TRP A 52 -10.64 -0.75 -9.07
N LEU A 53 -10.55 0.00 -10.15
CA LEU A 53 -9.67 -0.30 -11.29
C LEU A 53 -8.28 0.33 -11.22
N THR A 54 -8.02 1.25 -10.29
CA THR A 54 -6.67 1.74 -10.06
C THR A 54 -5.76 0.64 -9.50
N ARG A 55 -4.45 0.78 -9.72
CA ARG A 55 -3.42 -0.11 -9.17
C ARG A 55 -2.66 0.51 -8.01
N SER A 56 -3.06 1.71 -7.61
CA SER A 56 -2.36 2.52 -6.61
C SER A 56 -3.26 2.78 -5.41
N PHE A 57 -2.73 2.55 -4.21
CA PHE A 57 -3.42 2.76 -2.94
C PHE A 57 -2.59 3.67 -2.04
N LYS A 58 -3.24 4.66 -1.43
CA LYS A 58 -2.63 5.55 -0.43
C LYS A 58 -3.46 5.58 0.84
N ALA A 59 -2.78 5.47 1.97
CA ALA A 59 -3.35 5.72 3.29
C ALA A 59 -2.31 6.43 4.18
N THR A 60 -1.71 7.50 3.65
CA THR A 60 -0.68 8.27 4.37
C THR A 60 -1.31 9.11 5.47
N ASN A 61 -0.50 9.46 6.48
CA ASN A 61 -0.95 10.36 7.56
C ASN A 61 -2.23 9.87 8.25
N ASN A 62 -2.25 8.60 8.60
CA ASN A 62 -3.22 7.97 9.47
C ASN A 62 -2.53 7.48 10.76
N GLN A 63 -3.16 6.62 11.51
CA GLN A 63 -2.65 6.08 12.76
C GLN A 63 -2.54 4.56 12.75
N LEU A 64 -2.34 3.96 11.57
CA LEU A 64 -2.19 2.53 11.40
C LEU A 64 -0.96 2.04 12.17
N THR A 65 -1.13 0.98 12.98
CA THR A 65 -0.05 0.40 13.77
C THR A 65 0.40 -0.96 13.25
N GLU A 66 -0.47 -1.67 12.52
CA GLU A 66 -0.18 -3.01 12.02
C GLU A 66 -0.73 -3.21 10.61
N LEU A 67 -0.25 -4.21 9.89
CA LEU A 67 -0.55 -4.45 8.47
C LEU A 67 -0.99 -5.87 8.15
N SER A 68 -1.24 -6.72 9.16
CA SER A 68 -1.54 -8.14 8.91
C SER A 68 -2.76 -8.35 8.03
N GLU A 69 -3.80 -7.53 8.21
CA GLU A 69 -5.03 -7.58 7.42
C GLU A 69 -4.97 -6.77 6.11
N MET A 70 -3.93 -5.99 5.89
CA MET A 70 -3.85 -5.11 4.71
C MET A 70 -4.00 -5.85 3.39
N PRO A 71 -3.38 -7.02 3.16
CA PRO A 71 -3.58 -7.74 1.91
C PRO A 71 -5.03 -8.15 1.68
N ASN A 72 -5.74 -8.58 2.72
CA ASN A 72 -7.16 -8.95 2.62
C ASN A 72 -8.02 -7.72 2.30
N ILE A 73 -7.74 -6.59 2.92
CA ILE A 73 -8.43 -5.32 2.65
C ILE A 73 -8.23 -4.89 1.19
N LEU A 74 -7.00 -4.95 0.69
CA LEU A 74 -6.69 -4.62 -0.69
C LEU A 74 -7.37 -5.59 -1.66
N ALA A 75 -7.42 -6.89 -1.34
CA ALA A 75 -8.15 -7.87 -2.15
C ALA A 75 -9.65 -7.60 -2.19
N GLU A 76 -10.23 -7.14 -1.07
CA GLU A 76 -11.64 -6.73 -1.02
C GLU A 76 -11.91 -5.51 -1.90
N LEU A 77 -11.05 -4.50 -1.86
CA LEU A 77 -11.18 -3.26 -2.65
C LEU A 77 -10.95 -3.48 -4.15
N PHE A 78 -9.98 -4.30 -4.50
CA PHE A 78 -9.48 -4.45 -5.88
C PHE A 78 -9.80 -5.81 -6.54
N GLY A 79 -10.31 -6.76 -5.77
CA GLY A 79 -10.68 -8.09 -6.26
C GLY A 79 -9.55 -9.12 -6.24
N SER A 80 -8.29 -8.72 -5.98
CA SER A 80 -7.16 -9.64 -5.94
C SER A 80 -5.99 -9.09 -5.14
N PHE A 81 -5.16 -9.96 -4.54
CA PHE A 81 -3.90 -9.60 -3.88
C PHE A 81 -2.85 -9.07 -4.86
N ASP A 82 -2.86 -9.52 -6.09
CA ASP A 82 -1.86 -9.21 -7.11
C ASP A 82 -2.25 -8.04 -8.03
N TRP A 83 -3.26 -7.26 -7.64
CA TRP A 83 -3.67 -6.11 -8.43
C TRP A 83 -2.83 -4.87 -8.11
N VAL A 84 -2.52 -4.63 -6.84
CA VAL A 84 -1.84 -3.41 -6.38
C VAL A 84 -0.36 -3.44 -6.75
N THR A 85 0.09 -2.39 -7.42
CA THR A 85 1.50 -2.20 -7.81
C THR A 85 2.18 -1.08 -7.04
N TRP A 86 1.43 -0.15 -6.48
CA TRP A 86 1.93 0.94 -5.65
C TRP A 86 1.12 1.06 -4.37
N LEU A 87 1.83 0.98 -3.24
CA LEU A 87 1.26 1.08 -1.90
C LEU A 87 2.01 2.14 -1.10
N ASP A 88 1.30 3.19 -0.70
CA ASP A 88 1.85 4.26 0.12
C ASP A 88 1.17 4.29 1.49
N LEU A 89 1.91 3.83 2.50
CA LEU A 89 1.51 3.81 3.91
C LEU A 89 2.44 4.68 4.77
N SER A 90 3.08 5.66 4.15
CA SER A 90 3.99 6.56 4.86
C SER A 90 3.28 7.40 5.93
N CYS A 91 4.04 7.86 6.91
CA CYS A 91 3.56 8.74 7.99
C CYS A 91 2.38 8.11 8.76
N ASN A 92 2.55 6.88 9.19
CA ASN A 92 1.67 6.16 10.10
C ASN A 92 2.43 5.77 11.38
N LYS A 93 1.95 4.80 12.12
CA LYS A 93 2.56 4.26 13.34
C LYS A 93 2.89 2.78 13.20
N ILE A 94 3.13 2.32 11.97
CA ILE A 94 3.39 0.92 11.66
C ILE A 94 4.69 0.48 12.31
N ASN A 95 4.64 -0.56 13.14
CA ASN A 95 5.79 -1.02 13.91
C ASN A 95 6.41 -2.31 13.41
N ALA A 96 5.74 -3.03 12.51
CA ALA A 96 6.21 -4.28 11.93
C ALA A 96 5.70 -4.49 10.51
N ILE A 97 6.46 -5.25 9.71
CA ILE A 97 6.05 -5.72 8.40
C ILE A 97 5.70 -7.21 8.52
N PRO A 98 4.40 -7.58 8.48
CA PRO A 98 4.00 -8.97 8.67
C PRO A 98 4.30 -9.83 7.45
N VAL A 99 4.38 -11.14 7.65
CA VAL A 99 4.58 -12.12 6.57
C VAL A 99 3.47 -12.03 5.51
N SER A 100 2.25 -11.67 5.92
CA SER A 100 1.10 -11.55 5.01
C SER A 100 1.33 -10.56 3.84
N ILE A 101 2.20 -9.57 4.01
CA ILE A 101 2.55 -8.62 2.93
C ILE A 101 3.12 -9.34 1.69
N GLN A 102 3.71 -10.51 1.87
CA GLN A 102 4.23 -11.32 0.76
C GLN A 102 3.15 -11.77 -0.23
N LYS A 103 1.86 -11.67 0.12
CA LYS A 103 0.74 -11.92 -0.80
C LYS A 103 0.64 -10.86 -1.90
N LEU A 104 1.21 -9.67 -1.71
CA LEU A 104 1.17 -8.56 -2.67
C LEU A 104 2.24 -8.74 -3.76
N THR A 105 2.16 -9.82 -4.51
CA THR A 105 3.20 -10.33 -5.41
C THR A 105 3.54 -9.40 -6.59
N ARG A 106 2.66 -8.47 -6.95
CA ARG A 106 2.86 -7.50 -8.04
C ARG A 106 3.31 -6.13 -7.54
N LEU A 107 3.55 -5.98 -6.23
CA LEU A 107 3.95 -4.71 -5.64
C LEU A 107 5.33 -4.27 -6.18
N LYS A 108 5.38 -3.06 -6.73
CA LYS A 108 6.58 -2.43 -7.32
C LYS A 108 7.10 -1.27 -6.48
N LEU A 109 6.21 -0.48 -5.93
CA LEU A 109 6.53 0.69 -5.11
C LEU A 109 5.86 0.53 -3.75
N PHE A 110 6.67 0.55 -2.69
CA PHE A 110 6.19 0.44 -1.32
C PHE A 110 6.80 1.55 -0.47
N TYR A 111 5.97 2.48 -0.01
CA TYR A 111 6.40 3.61 0.79
C TYR A 111 5.98 3.42 2.24
N LEU A 112 7.00 3.32 3.12
CA LEU A 112 6.87 3.10 4.57
C LEU A 112 7.63 4.16 5.40
N HIS A 113 8.11 5.23 4.77
CA HIS A 113 8.83 6.27 5.52
C HIS A 113 7.93 6.93 6.60
N GLY A 114 8.56 7.41 7.67
CA GLY A 114 7.83 8.07 8.75
C GLY A 114 6.95 7.12 9.58
N ASN A 115 7.37 5.89 9.78
CA ASN A 115 6.70 4.90 10.62
C ASN A 115 7.54 4.50 11.85
N GLN A 116 7.24 3.38 12.49
CA GLN A 116 7.87 2.89 13.72
C GLN A 116 8.57 1.54 13.55
N ILE A 117 8.99 1.21 12.32
CA ILE A 117 9.62 -0.06 12.00
C ILE A 117 11.02 -0.11 12.60
N LYS A 118 11.31 -1.15 13.41
CA LYS A 118 12.57 -1.29 14.17
C LYS A 118 13.46 -2.41 13.66
N TYR A 119 12.89 -3.54 13.25
CA TYR A 119 13.63 -4.78 13.07
C TYR A 119 13.95 -5.07 11.62
N PHE A 120 15.21 -5.34 11.35
CA PHE A 120 15.68 -5.70 10.01
C PHE A 120 15.02 -6.97 9.47
N GLN A 121 14.69 -7.93 10.34
CA GLN A 121 13.98 -9.15 9.94
C GLN A 121 12.63 -8.86 9.27
N ASP A 122 11.95 -7.80 9.69
CA ASP A 122 10.69 -7.39 9.07
C ASP A 122 10.91 -6.93 7.63
N VAL A 123 11.97 -6.15 7.40
CA VAL A 123 12.34 -5.68 6.07
C VAL A 123 12.79 -6.84 5.18
N GLN A 124 13.48 -7.83 5.72
CA GLN A 124 13.91 -9.02 4.96
C GLN A 124 12.72 -9.80 4.38
N ARG A 125 11.53 -9.74 4.98
CA ARG A 125 10.32 -10.36 4.44
C ARG A 125 9.97 -9.82 3.04
N LEU A 126 10.32 -8.57 2.76
CA LEU A 126 10.08 -7.93 1.47
C LEU A 126 10.95 -8.49 0.33
N THR A 127 11.99 -9.24 0.63
CA THR A 127 12.83 -9.92 -0.39
C THR A 127 12.04 -10.96 -1.20
N LYS A 128 10.91 -11.43 -0.69
CA LYS A 128 10.00 -12.33 -1.40
C LYS A 128 9.17 -11.60 -2.48
N LEU A 129 9.06 -10.29 -2.41
CA LEU A 129 8.37 -9.47 -3.40
C LEU A 129 9.29 -9.24 -4.61
N LYS A 130 9.20 -10.12 -5.59
CA LYS A 130 10.15 -10.19 -6.72
C LYS A 130 10.05 -9.00 -7.68
N GLU A 131 8.91 -8.32 -7.72
CA GLU A 131 8.70 -7.14 -8.56
C GLU A 131 8.98 -5.82 -7.83
N LEU A 132 9.31 -5.86 -6.53
CA LEU A 132 9.58 -4.66 -5.76
C LEU A 132 10.83 -3.93 -6.28
N LYS A 133 10.65 -2.67 -6.69
CA LYS A 133 11.70 -1.82 -7.28
C LYS A 133 12.09 -0.67 -6.37
N LYS A 134 11.16 -0.16 -5.57
CA LYS A 134 11.39 0.97 -4.69
C LYS A 134 10.74 0.75 -3.33
N LEU A 135 11.54 0.94 -2.29
CA LEU A 135 11.13 0.89 -0.89
C LEU A 135 11.64 2.15 -0.19
N THR A 136 10.79 2.83 0.56
CA THR A 136 11.22 3.95 1.41
C THR A 136 11.07 3.57 2.88
N LEU A 137 12.13 3.76 3.67
CA LEU A 137 12.18 3.42 5.10
C LEU A 137 12.73 4.57 5.97
N HIS A 138 13.09 5.70 5.39
CA HIS A 138 13.60 6.83 6.17
C HIS A 138 12.56 7.32 7.20
N GLY A 139 13.03 7.87 8.31
CA GLY A 139 12.15 8.27 9.41
C GLY A 139 11.55 7.10 10.19
N ASN A 140 12.13 5.91 10.13
CA ASN A 140 11.83 4.76 10.98
C ASN A 140 12.97 4.50 11.97
N PRO A 141 12.71 3.91 13.15
CA PRO A 141 13.76 3.58 14.11
C PRO A 141 14.86 2.67 13.57
N ILE A 142 14.56 1.85 12.56
CA ILE A 142 15.55 0.96 11.91
C ILE A 142 16.74 1.73 11.30
N GLU A 143 16.60 3.00 10.96
CA GLU A 143 17.72 3.83 10.49
C GLU A 143 18.83 3.93 11.54
N ASN A 144 18.47 3.98 12.83
CA ASN A 144 19.42 4.10 13.92
C ASN A 144 20.21 2.81 14.20
N GLU A 145 19.65 1.65 13.88
CA GLU A 145 20.34 0.35 14.04
C GLU A 145 21.51 0.19 13.05
N LYS A 146 21.44 0.80 11.88
CA LYS A 146 22.53 0.79 10.90
C LYS A 146 23.79 1.52 11.42
N LEU A 147 23.63 2.52 12.26
CA LEU A 147 24.75 3.26 12.85
C LEU A 147 25.42 2.45 13.97
N SER A 148 24.69 1.64 14.72
CA SER A 148 25.25 0.81 15.81
C SER A 148 25.98 -0.43 15.28
N SER A 149 25.57 -1.00 14.16
CA SER A 149 26.23 -2.16 13.55
C SER A 149 27.45 -1.80 12.70
N ALA A 150 27.61 -0.54 12.32
CA ALA A 150 28.80 -0.05 11.59
C ALA A 150 29.96 0.36 12.51
N VAL A 151 29.77 0.33 13.84
CA VAL A 151 30.77 0.76 14.86
C VAL A 151 31.39 -0.43 15.63
N ASN A 152 31.03 -1.70 15.31
CA ASN A 152 31.61 -2.90 15.89
C ASN A 152 32.44 -3.66 14.87
#